data_e9b860f223fcb2f7f6008128612bc5a4
#
_entry.id   e9b860f223fcb2f7f6008128612bc5a4
#
_cell.length_a   1.000
_cell.length_b   1.000
_cell.length_c   1.000
_cell.angle_alpha   90.00
_cell.angle_beta   90.00
_cell.angle_gamma   90.00
#
_symmetry.space_group_name_H-M   'P 1'
#
loop_
_entity.id
_entity.type
_entity.pdbx_description
1 polymer ?
#
loop_
_entity_poly.entity_id
_entity_poly.type
_entity_poly.pdbx_seq_one_letter_code
_entity_poly.pdbx_strand_id
1 'polypeptide(L)'
;MIDAGVPWQAGDILKAIKEAGFSPREVRRILVTHGDIDHIGALAALKAETGAEVIAHGAEKPIIERTTGRPLRKNLLGALYRPINGVIAALILKPAIVDKTVLDKEVLPEEGLKVVYTPGHTPGHVCYYHPERKVLFTGDLFMHVRGSVRGPYGIFTPDPAGVKESQRKVAALDFDAAFFGHGEPILKDAASAIRKVAPSPLKRRRRLADR
;
A
#
# COMPACT_ATOMS: atom_id res chain seq x y z
N MET A 1 11.14 7.00 -1.99
CA MET A 1 10.86 6.03 -0.90
C MET A 1 9.42 5.58 -0.98
N ILE A 2 9.09 4.34 -0.60
CA ILE A 2 7.70 3.84 -0.55
C ILE A 2 7.38 3.50 0.90
N ASP A 3 6.26 4.01 1.41
CA ASP A 3 5.78 3.98 2.79
C ASP A 3 6.79 4.50 3.85
N ALA A 4 6.37 4.58 5.08
CA ALA A 4 7.08 5.26 6.16
C ALA A 4 7.11 4.47 7.49
N GLY A 5 6.74 3.20 7.47
CA GLY A 5 6.80 2.31 8.64
C GLY A 5 5.95 2.78 9.83
N VAL A 6 6.25 2.23 11.01
CA VAL A 6 5.59 2.56 12.28
C VAL A 6 6.16 3.84 12.92
N PRO A 7 5.43 4.48 13.87
CA PRO A 7 5.79 5.81 14.41
C PRO A 7 7.21 5.94 14.99
N TRP A 8 7.78 4.88 15.52
CA TRP A 8 9.10 4.89 16.16
C TRP A 8 10.25 4.54 15.21
N GLN A 9 9.99 4.21 13.93
CA GLN A 9 11.01 3.81 12.96
C GLN A 9 11.68 4.96 12.20
N ALA A 10 11.30 6.22 12.44
CA ALA A 10 11.90 7.34 11.69
C ALA A 10 13.44 7.34 11.74
N GLY A 11 14.01 7.13 12.94
CA GLY A 11 15.47 7.08 13.12
C GLY A 11 16.13 5.94 12.35
N ASP A 12 15.53 4.76 12.40
CA ASP A 12 16.06 3.57 11.70
C ASP A 12 15.98 3.73 10.17
N ILE A 13 14.88 4.32 9.67
CA ILE A 13 14.72 4.61 8.23
C ILE A 13 15.75 5.64 7.77
N LEU A 14 15.95 6.72 8.51
CA LEU A 14 16.96 7.74 8.20
C LEU A 14 18.39 7.16 8.24
N LYS A 15 18.65 6.26 9.17
CA LYS A 15 19.91 5.53 9.25
C LYS A 15 20.11 4.64 8.03
N ALA A 16 19.10 3.85 7.66
CA ALA A 16 19.15 2.99 6.48
C ALA A 16 19.37 3.77 5.18
N ILE A 17 18.78 4.97 5.03
CA ILE A 17 19.02 5.86 3.90
C ILE A 17 20.52 6.24 3.83
N LYS A 18 21.12 6.62 4.97
CA LYS A 18 22.54 6.96 5.03
C LYS A 18 23.46 5.76 4.75
N GLU A 19 23.12 4.58 5.28
CA GLU A 19 23.84 3.33 5.03
C GLU A 19 23.79 2.91 3.56
N ALA A 20 22.70 3.26 2.86
CA ALA A 20 22.59 3.07 1.42
C ALA A 20 23.38 4.12 0.60
N GLY A 21 24.09 5.03 1.26
CA GLY A 21 24.94 6.05 0.63
C GLY A 21 24.21 7.34 0.23
N PHE A 22 23.00 7.57 0.70
CA PHE A 22 22.21 8.75 0.40
C PHE A 22 22.09 9.70 1.60
N SER A 23 22.02 10.99 1.34
CA SER A 23 21.57 11.97 2.32
C SER A 23 20.04 11.90 2.47
N PRO A 24 19.47 12.04 3.67
CA PRO A 24 18.03 12.19 3.83
C PRO A 24 17.41 13.27 2.92
N ARG A 25 18.10 14.34 2.66
CA ARG A 25 17.66 15.45 1.78
C ARG A 25 17.60 15.08 0.28
N GLU A 26 18.17 13.95 -0.11
CA GLU A 26 18.05 13.40 -1.47
C GLU A 26 16.78 12.60 -1.67
N VAL A 27 16.07 12.25 -0.60
CA VAL A 27 14.72 11.68 -0.69
C VAL A 27 13.76 12.78 -1.10
N ARG A 28 13.43 12.83 -2.37
CA ARG A 28 12.55 13.86 -2.94
C ARG A 28 11.09 13.56 -2.75
N ARG A 29 10.71 12.27 -2.71
CA ARG A 29 9.32 11.82 -2.63
C ARG A 29 9.14 10.63 -1.70
N ILE A 30 8.02 10.64 -0.98
CA ILE A 30 7.51 9.52 -0.20
C ILE A 30 6.18 9.11 -0.84
N LEU A 31 6.18 7.95 -1.48
CA LEU A 31 5.00 7.37 -2.11
C LEU A 31 4.28 6.51 -1.07
N VAL A 32 3.04 6.81 -0.75
CA VAL A 32 2.28 6.08 0.25
C VAL A 32 1.34 5.09 -0.44
N THR A 33 1.41 3.82 -0.06
CA THR A 33 0.51 2.80 -0.58
C THR A 33 -0.89 2.93 0.01
N HIS A 34 -0.99 3.18 1.33
CA HIS A 34 -2.24 3.39 2.06
C HIS A 34 -2.01 3.99 3.45
N GLY A 35 -3.08 4.37 4.13
CA GLY A 35 -3.06 5.15 5.36
C GLY A 35 -3.06 4.35 6.67
N ASP A 36 -2.56 3.10 6.70
CA ASP A 36 -2.44 2.34 7.93
C ASP A 36 -1.21 2.79 8.76
N ILE A 37 -1.32 2.64 10.07
CA ILE A 37 -0.36 3.15 11.05
C ILE A 37 1.07 2.66 10.83
N ASP A 38 1.22 1.46 10.33
CA ASP A 38 2.49 0.80 10.04
C ASP A 38 3.06 1.14 8.65
N HIS A 39 2.34 1.95 7.88
CA HIS A 39 2.77 2.50 6.59
C HIS A 39 2.98 4.02 6.62
N ILE A 40 2.28 4.73 7.51
CA ILE A 40 2.39 6.18 7.63
C ILE A 40 2.89 6.65 9.00
N GLY A 41 3.25 5.73 9.88
CA GLY A 41 3.56 6.03 11.27
C GLY A 41 4.67 7.07 11.46
N ALA A 42 5.76 6.94 10.74
CA ALA A 42 6.87 7.88 10.78
C ALA A 42 6.79 8.97 9.69
N LEU A 43 5.71 9.03 8.89
CA LEU A 43 5.61 9.88 7.71
C LEU A 43 5.83 11.37 8.01
N ALA A 44 5.20 11.89 9.06
CA ALA A 44 5.35 13.30 9.44
C ALA A 44 6.81 13.65 9.83
N ALA A 45 7.47 12.76 10.57
CA ALA A 45 8.86 12.94 10.96
C ALA A 45 9.80 12.85 9.75
N LEU A 46 9.61 11.85 8.89
CA LEU A 46 10.41 11.68 7.69
C LEU A 46 10.22 12.83 6.71
N LYS A 47 8.99 13.32 6.52
CA LYS A 47 8.74 14.53 5.72
C LYS A 47 9.49 15.75 6.26
N ALA A 48 9.48 15.96 7.57
CA ALA A 48 10.20 17.09 8.19
C ALA A 48 11.72 17.00 7.98
N GLU A 49 12.31 15.82 8.15
CA GLU A 49 13.75 15.59 8.03
C GLU A 49 14.24 15.62 6.57
N THR A 50 13.46 15.07 5.66
CA THR A 50 13.83 14.94 4.25
C THR A 50 13.44 16.17 3.42
N GLY A 51 12.33 16.82 3.75
CA GLY A 51 11.66 17.80 2.90
C GLY A 51 10.92 17.18 1.70
N ALA A 52 10.71 15.88 1.72
CA ALA A 52 10.12 15.15 0.60
C ALA A 52 8.64 15.50 0.36
N GLU A 53 8.25 15.49 -0.91
CA GLU A 53 6.86 15.55 -1.34
C GLU A 53 6.15 14.23 -0.98
N VAL A 54 5.03 14.29 -0.29
CA VAL A 54 4.19 13.14 0.04
C VAL A 54 3.14 12.94 -1.03
N ILE A 55 3.14 11.76 -1.63
CA ILE A 55 2.23 11.38 -2.72
C ILE A 55 1.40 10.18 -2.28
N ALA A 56 0.06 10.28 -2.41
CA ALA A 56 -0.87 9.22 -2.05
C ALA A 56 -2.11 9.24 -2.97
N HIS A 57 -2.90 8.17 -2.96
CA HIS A 57 -4.21 8.21 -3.62
C HIS A 57 -5.17 9.16 -2.89
N GLY A 58 -6.01 9.90 -3.63
CA GLY A 58 -6.90 10.91 -3.07
C GLY A 58 -7.81 10.41 -1.95
N ALA A 59 -8.24 9.14 -1.98
CA ALA A 59 -9.06 8.55 -0.91
C ALA A 59 -8.28 8.25 0.38
N GLU A 60 -6.94 8.21 0.35
CA GLU A 60 -6.11 8.08 1.56
C GLU A 60 -5.77 9.42 2.21
N LYS A 61 -5.82 10.51 1.44
CA LYS A 61 -5.49 11.85 1.95
C LYS A 61 -6.20 12.20 3.26
N PRO A 62 -7.53 12.03 3.41
CA PRO A 62 -8.21 12.34 4.67
C PRO A 62 -7.74 11.47 5.85
N ILE A 63 -7.32 10.23 5.58
CA ILE A 63 -6.81 9.31 6.62
C ILE A 63 -5.41 9.74 7.06
N ILE A 64 -4.53 10.05 6.11
CA ILE A 64 -3.14 10.49 6.34
C ILE A 64 -3.13 11.85 7.05
N GLU A 65 -3.95 12.80 6.63
CA GLU A 65 -4.09 14.13 7.23
C GLU A 65 -4.96 14.10 8.50
N ARG A 66 -5.51 12.92 8.85
CA ARG A 66 -6.29 12.69 10.07
C ARG A 66 -7.57 13.51 10.17
N THR A 67 -8.14 13.91 9.05
CA THR A 67 -9.48 14.53 9.01
C THR A 67 -10.58 13.49 9.07
N THR A 68 -10.28 12.23 8.77
CA THR A 68 -11.17 11.07 8.97
C THR A 68 -10.42 9.90 9.58
N GLY A 69 -11.18 9.01 10.27
CA GLY A 69 -10.62 7.75 10.76
C GLY A 69 -10.49 6.69 9.66
N ARG A 70 -9.60 5.74 9.87
CA ARG A 70 -9.46 4.56 9.01
C ARG A 70 -10.74 3.72 9.01
N PRO A 71 -11.30 3.37 7.85
CA PRO A 71 -12.43 2.45 7.77
C PRO A 71 -12.05 1.05 8.24
N LEU A 72 -12.88 0.44 9.06
CA LEU A 72 -12.78 -0.96 9.47
C LEU A 72 -13.96 -1.76 8.93
N ARG A 73 -13.81 -3.08 8.91
CA ARG A 73 -14.86 -3.99 8.46
C ARG A 73 -16.17 -3.75 9.23
N LYS A 74 -17.28 -3.67 8.50
CA LYS A 74 -18.63 -3.47 9.08
C LYS A 74 -19.17 -4.81 9.63
N ASN A 75 -18.61 -5.25 10.77
CA ASN A 75 -19.09 -6.38 11.55
C ASN A 75 -18.90 -6.06 13.05
N LEU A 76 -19.39 -6.97 13.92
CA LEU A 76 -19.30 -6.78 15.36
C LEU A 76 -17.87 -6.56 15.85
N LEU A 77 -16.90 -7.33 15.35
CA LEU A 77 -15.50 -7.21 15.73
C LEU A 77 -14.91 -5.85 15.30
N GLY A 78 -15.20 -5.41 14.09
CA GLY A 78 -14.80 -4.07 13.61
C GLY A 78 -15.45 -2.93 14.39
N ALA A 79 -16.72 -3.10 14.83
CA ALA A 79 -17.40 -2.13 15.67
C ALA A 79 -16.74 -2.00 17.06
N LEU A 80 -16.34 -3.11 17.66
CA LEU A 80 -15.64 -3.12 18.95
C LEU A 80 -14.21 -2.57 18.85
N TYR A 81 -13.53 -2.83 17.74
CA TYR A 81 -12.13 -2.41 17.55
C TYR A 81 -12.01 -0.94 17.13
N ARG A 82 -13.05 -0.37 16.53
CA ARG A 82 -13.03 1.02 16.00
C ARG A 82 -12.66 2.09 17.05
N PRO A 83 -13.27 2.16 18.25
CA PRO A 83 -12.91 3.16 19.24
C PRO A 83 -11.47 2.98 19.72
N ILE A 84 -11.03 1.75 19.95
CA ILE A 84 -9.66 1.43 20.39
C ILE A 84 -8.65 1.88 19.34
N ASN A 85 -8.87 1.51 18.09
CA ASN A 85 -8.00 1.92 16.99
C ASN A 85 -7.96 3.44 16.81
N GLY A 86 -9.11 4.11 16.97
CA GLY A 86 -9.20 5.56 16.92
C GLY A 86 -8.37 6.25 18.00
N VAL A 87 -8.45 5.77 19.25
CA VAL A 87 -7.67 6.29 20.37
C VAL A 87 -6.18 6.04 20.17
N ILE A 88 -5.78 4.82 19.84
CA ILE A 88 -4.38 4.47 19.57
C ILE A 88 -3.81 5.38 18.47
N ALA A 89 -4.51 5.47 17.33
CA ALA A 89 -4.09 6.32 16.24
C ALA A 89 -4.03 7.80 16.68
N ALA A 90 -4.95 8.27 17.52
CA ALA A 90 -4.94 9.65 18.04
C ALA A 90 -3.71 9.95 18.89
N LEU A 91 -3.25 9.00 19.67
CA LEU A 91 -2.13 9.18 20.59
C LEU A 91 -0.76 9.10 19.90
N ILE A 92 -0.63 8.27 18.86
CA ILE A 92 0.70 7.92 18.32
C ILE A 92 0.95 8.40 16.89
N LEU A 93 -0.11 8.67 16.10
CA LEU A 93 0.06 9.19 14.74
C LEU A 93 0.07 10.72 14.73
N LYS A 94 1.08 11.29 14.09
CA LYS A 94 1.11 12.71 13.70
C LYS A 94 0.57 12.85 12.28
N PRO A 95 -0.31 13.84 12.01
CA PRO A 95 -0.79 14.10 10.65
C PRO A 95 0.36 14.52 9.74
N ALA A 96 0.33 14.10 8.50
CA ALA A 96 1.24 14.55 7.45
C ALA A 96 0.44 15.09 6.29
N ILE A 97 0.84 16.25 5.74
CA ILE A 97 0.19 16.83 4.57
C ILE A 97 0.54 16.00 3.33
N VAL A 98 -0.49 15.60 2.58
CA VAL A 98 -0.35 14.99 1.25
C VAL A 98 -0.25 16.11 0.23
N ASP A 99 0.93 16.26 -0.37
CA ASP A 99 1.24 17.35 -1.31
C ASP A 99 0.63 17.09 -2.68
N LYS A 100 0.64 15.83 -3.14
CA LYS A 100 0.09 15.43 -4.43
C LYS A 100 -0.77 14.18 -4.31
N THR A 101 -1.90 14.17 -5.02
CA THR A 101 -2.73 12.96 -5.15
C THR A 101 -2.53 12.30 -6.51
N VAL A 102 -2.63 10.96 -6.53
CA VAL A 102 -2.51 10.15 -7.75
C VAL A 102 -3.78 9.35 -8.01
N LEU A 103 -3.95 8.96 -9.28
CA LEU A 103 -5.06 8.16 -9.77
C LEU A 103 -4.57 6.84 -10.37
N ASP A 104 -5.52 5.93 -10.64
CA ASP A 104 -5.21 4.66 -11.33
C ASP A 104 -4.54 4.91 -12.68
N LYS A 105 -3.51 4.11 -12.98
CA LYS A 105 -2.72 4.15 -14.20
C LYS A 105 -1.86 5.40 -14.39
N GLU A 106 -1.87 6.35 -13.45
CA GLU A 106 -0.96 7.49 -13.50
C GLU A 106 0.49 7.01 -13.51
N VAL A 107 1.31 7.67 -14.31
CA VAL A 107 2.74 7.39 -14.40
C VAL A 107 3.48 8.44 -13.59
N LEU A 108 4.41 8.00 -12.77
CA LEU A 108 5.38 8.81 -12.05
C LEU A 108 6.71 8.71 -12.80
N PRO A 109 6.96 9.59 -13.76
CA PRO A 109 8.05 9.40 -14.75
C PRO A 109 9.43 9.45 -14.11
N GLU A 110 9.62 10.24 -13.06
CA GLU A 110 10.91 10.34 -12.38
C GLU A 110 11.30 9.05 -11.64
N GLU A 111 10.31 8.29 -11.17
CA GLU A 111 10.48 6.99 -10.52
C GLU A 111 10.40 5.81 -11.48
N GLY A 112 9.91 6.04 -12.70
CA GLY A 112 9.56 4.97 -13.63
C GLY A 112 8.41 4.08 -13.17
N LEU A 113 7.59 4.60 -12.23
CA LEU A 113 6.52 3.84 -11.59
C LEU A 113 5.16 4.17 -12.20
N LYS A 114 4.31 3.15 -12.26
CA LYS A 114 2.90 3.26 -12.61
C LYS A 114 2.05 2.97 -11.40
N VAL A 115 1.11 3.84 -11.10
CA VAL A 115 0.12 3.65 -10.03
C VAL A 115 -0.88 2.58 -10.46
N VAL A 116 -1.12 1.60 -9.62
CA VAL A 116 -2.15 0.58 -9.79
C VAL A 116 -3.11 0.70 -8.63
N TYR A 117 -4.29 1.27 -8.87
CA TYR A 117 -5.32 1.41 -7.84
C TYR A 117 -5.91 0.05 -7.48
N THR A 118 -5.81 -0.31 -6.20
CA THR A 118 -6.11 -1.65 -5.67
C THR A 118 -6.94 -1.56 -4.38
N PRO A 119 -8.16 -0.98 -4.46
CA PRO A 119 -8.99 -0.77 -3.29
C PRO A 119 -9.43 -2.08 -2.62
N GLY A 120 -9.83 -1.98 -1.34
CA GLY A 120 -10.44 -3.06 -0.58
C GLY A 120 -9.82 -3.26 0.80
N HIS A 121 -8.48 -3.22 0.94
CA HIS A 121 -7.80 -3.16 2.22
C HIS A 121 -7.98 -1.78 2.88
N THR A 122 -7.76 -0.73 2.11
CA THR A 122 -8.26 0.61 2.38
C THR A 122 -8.96 1.16 1.14
N PRO A 123 -9.74 2.25 1.23
CA PRO A 123 -10.46 2.81 0.08
C PRO A 123 -9.54 3.32 -1.03
N GLY A 124 -8.37 3.82 -0.68
CA GLY A 124 -7.42 4.41 -1.61
C GLY A 124 -6.14 3.60 -1.79
N HIS A 125 -6.12 2.34 -1.35
CA HIS A 125 -4.94 1.50 -1.48
C HIS A 125 -4.44 1.45 -2.93
N VAL A 126 -3.12 1.59 -3.10
CA VAL A 126 -2.44 1.47 -4.40
C VAL A 126 -1.23 0.53 -4.29
N CYS A 127 -0.96 -0.17 -5.38
CA CYS A 127 0.34 -0.77 -5.64
C CYS A 127 1.13 0.16 -6.56
N TYR A 128 2.46 0.12 -6.47
CA TYR A 128 3.35 0.80 -7.41
C TYR A 128 4.07 -0.25 -8.27
N TYR A 129 4.02 -0.08 -9.57
CA TYR A 129 4.57 -1.03 -10.54
C TYR A 129 5.61 -0.34 -11.43
N HIS A 130 6.81 -0.91 -11.48
CA HIS A 130 7.88 -0.49 -12.39
C HIS A 130 7.94 -1.45 -13.60
N PRO A 131 7.36 -1.10 -14.74
CA PRO A 131 7.23 -2.03 -15.88
C PRO A 131 8.57 -2.44 -16.46
N GLU A 132 9.51 -1.51 -16.64
CA GLU A 132 10.81 -1.80 -17.24
C GLU A 132 11.68 -2.70 -16.38
N ARG A 133 11.66 -2.50 -15.05
CA ARG A 133 12.40 -3.34 -14.10
C ARG A 133 11.63 -4.58 -13.67
N LYS A 134 10.38 -4.71 -14.08
CA LYS A 134 9.46 -5.80 -13.68
C LYS A 134 9.36 -5.95 -12.16
N VAL A 135 9.25 -4.84 -11.44
CA VAL A 135 9.16 -4.79 -9.98
C VAL A 135 7.79 -4.29 -9.56
N LEU A 136 7.21 -4.96 -8.57
CA LEU A 136 5.93 -4.60 -7.98
C LEU A 136 6.09 -4.32 -6.47
N PHE A 137 5.55 -3.19 -6.01
CA PHE A 137 5.37 -2.88 -4.59
C PHE A 137 3.89 -3.06 -4.27
N THR A 138 3.57 -4.06 -3.46
CA THR A 138 2.19 -4.51 -3.29
C THR A 138 1.42 -3.77 -2.19
N GLY A 139 2.11 -2.99 -1.33
CA GLY A 139 1.52 -2.59 -0.06
C GLY A 139 0.96 -3.81 0.65
N ASP A 140 -0.26 -3.69 1.17
CA ASP A 140 -0.96 -4.75 1.90
C ASP A 140 -1.96 -5.54 1.04
N LEU A 141 -1.92 -5.39 -0.29
CA LEU A 141 -2.73 -6.25 -1.16
C LEU A 141 -2.31 -7.72 -1.06
N PHE A 142 -1.01 -7.93 -0.89
CA PHE A 142 -0.38 -9.22 -0.59
C PHE A 142 0.64 -9.04 0.52
N MET A 143 0.88 -10.12 1.26
CA MET A 143 1.88 -10.24 2.33
C MET A 143 2.68 -11.50 2.09
N HIS A 144 4.00 -11.49 2.40
CA HIS A 144 4.83 -12.68 2.32
C HIS A 144 5.32 -13.06 3.71
N VAL A 145 4.57 -13.90 4.39
CA VAL A 145 4.80 -14.23 5.80
C VAL A 145 5.09 -15.73 5.95
N ARG A 146 6.18 -16.05 6.63
CA ARG A 146 6.62 -17.44 6.86
C ARG A 146 6.77 -18.24 5.57
N GLY A 147 7.34 -17.62 4.53
CA GLY A 147 7.58 -18.26 3.23
C GLY A 147 6.33 -18.48 2.38
N SER A 148 5.19 -17.89 2.75
CA SER A 148 3.95 -18.03 2.01
C SER A 148 3.34 -16.67 1.66
N VAL A 149 2.94 -16.49 0.40
CA VAL A 149 2.15 -15.33 -0.03
C VAL A 149 0.71 -15.52 0.41
N ARG A 150 0.09 -14.47 0.90
CA ARG A 150 -1.33 -14.43 1.31
C ARG A 150 -1.93 -13.04 1.15
N GLY A 151 -3.24 -12.93 1.22
CA GLY A 151 -3.93 -11.63 1.26
C GLY A 151 -3.89 -10.97 2.63
N PRO A 152 -4.42 -9.74 2.76
CA PRO A 152 -4.44 -8.96 3.99
C PRO A 152 -5.29 -9.60 5.09
N TYR A 153 -5.04 -9.19 6.34
CA TYR A 153 -5.84 -9.62 7.48
C TYR A 153 -7.28 -9.13 7.37
N GLY A 154 -8.24 -10.07 7.53
CA GLY A 154 -9.66 -9.79 7.30
C GLY A 154 -10.28 -8.72 8.21
N ILE A 155 -9.77 -8.57 9.46
CA ILE A 155 -10.25 -7.54 10.39
C ILE A 155 -9.96 -6.12 9.88
N PHE A 156 -8.81 -5.93 9.23
CA PHE A 156 -8.37 -4.67 8.64
C PHE A 156 -8.79 -4.50 7.17
N THR A 157 -9.68 -5.36 6.68
CA THR A 157 -10.14 -5.36 5.28
C THR A 157 -11.63 -5.06 5.23
N PRO A 158 -12.03 -3.78 5.11
CA PRO A 158 -13.43 -3.38 5.04
C PRO A 158 -14.17 -3.94 3.82
N ASP A 159 -13.46 -4.09 2.68
CA ASP A 159 -14.02 -4.65 1.44
C ASP A 159 -13.22 -5.85 0.92
N PRO A 160 -13.49 -7.06 1.42
CA PRO A 160 -12.82 -8.28 0.93
C PRO A 160 -13.11 -8.61 -0.54
N ALA A 161 -14.23 -8.14 -1.08
CA ALA A 161 -14.57 -8.36 -2.49
C ALA A 161 -13.69 -7.50 -3.39
N GLY A 162 -13.51 -6.22 -3.03
CA GLY A 162 -12.60 -5.31 -3.69
C GLY A 162 -11.15 -5.80 -3.65
N VAL A 163 -10.68 -6.34 -2.50
CA VAL A 163 -9.36 -6.97 -2.42
C VAL A 163 -9.21 -8.09 -3.45
N LYS A 164 -10.18 -9.00 -3.56
CA LYS A 164 -10.12 -10.09 -4.53
C LYS A 164 -10.05 -9.59 -5.98
N GLU A 165 -10.76 -8.52 -6.29
CA GLU A 165 -10.72 -7.90 -7.62
C GLU A 165 -9.37 -7.23 -7.88
N SER A 166 -8.85 -6.49 -6.92
CA SER A 166 -7.53 -5.88 -6.94
C SER A 166 -6.41 -6.92 -7.09
N GLN A 167 -6.51 -8.05 -6.39
CA GLN A 167 -5.59 -9.18 -6.53
C GLN A 167 -5.59 -9.77 -7.94
N ARG A 168 -6.76 -9.93 -8.58
CA ARG A 168 -6.84 -10.39 -9.99
C ARG A 168 -6.19 -9.39 -10.94
N LYS A 169 -6.46 -8.09 -10.73
CA LYS A 169 -5.87 -7.00 -11.53
C LYS A 169 -4.35 -7.06 -11.49
N VAL A 170 -3.78 -7.20 -10.31
CA VAL A 170 -2.32 -7.25 -10.10
C VAL A 170 -1.71 -8.54 -10.62
N ALA A 171 -2.35 -9.69 -10.41
CA ALA A 171 -1.88 -10.99 -10.92
C ALA A 171 -1.78 -11.05 -12.45
N ALA A 172 -2.45 -10.14 -13.17
CA ALA A 172 -2.38 -10.03 -14.63
C ALA A 172 -1.18 -9.20 -15.12
N LEU A 173 -0.43 -8.53 -14.23
CA LEU A 173 0.76 -7.78 -14.58
C LEU A 173 1.96 -8.70 -14.83
N ASP A 174 2.94 -8.20 -15.59
CA ASP A 174 4.20 -8.88 -15.86
C ASP A 174 5.30 -8.31 -14.95
N PHE A 175 5.62 -9.03 -13.87
CA PHE A 175 6.69 -8.68 -12.93
C PHE A 175 7.45 -9.92 -12.48
N ASP A 176 8.71 -9.73 -12.12
CA ASP A 176 9.60 -10.79 -11.65
C ASP A 176 9.86 -10.68 -10.15
N ALA A 177 10.00 -9.46 -9.65
CA ALA A 177 10.19 -9.19 -8.23
C ALA A 177 8.98 -8.50 -7.60
N ALA A 178 8.71 -8.79 -6.32
CA ALA A 178 7.68 -8.13 -5.52
C ALA A 178 8.17 -7.80 -4.12
N PHE A 179 7.85 -6.58 -3.68
CA PHE A 179 8.06 -6.08 -2.33
C PHE A 179 6.70 -5.93 -1.65
N PHE A 180 6.60 -6.41 -0.44
CA PHE A 180 5.35 -6.48 0.33
C PHE A 180 5.39 -5.48 1.49
N GLY A 181 4.22 -5.02 1.94
CA GLY A 181 4.13 -4.24 3.17
C GLY A 181 4.58 -5.07 4.38
N HIS A 182 4.33 -6.38 4.34
CA HIS A 182 4.71 -7.30 5.42
C HIS A 182 5.46 -8.52 4.89
N GLY A 183 6.62 -8.78 5.49
CA GLY A 183 7.49 -9.93 5.23
C GLY A 183 8.56 -9.66 4.18
N GLU A 184 9.26 -10.72 3.80
CA GLU A 184 10.43 -10.64 2.93
C GLU A 184 10.04 -10.45 1.46
N PRO A 185 10.84 -9.72 0.66
CA PRO A 185 10.62 -9.61 -0.77
C PRO A 185 10.82 -10.96 -1.48
N ILE A 186 10.15 -11.12 -2.61
CA ILE A 186 10.43 -12.18 -3.57
C ILE A 186 11.12 -11.52 -4.76
N LEU A 187 12.39 -11.86 -4.97
CA LEU A 187 13.23 -11.18 -5.97
C LEU A 187 13.19 -11.85 -7.35
N LYS A 188 12.61 -13.07 -7.45
CA LYS A 188 12.48 -13.81 -8.69
C LYS A 188 11.19 -14.65 -8.69
N ASP A 189 10.54 -14.77 -9.84
CA ASP A 189 9.28 -15.53 -10.02
C ASP A 189 8.12 -15.09 -9.09
N ALA A 190 8.14 -13.84 -8.60
CA ALA A 190 7.13 -13.31 -7.70
C ALA A 190 5.72 -13.36 -8.30
N ALA A 191 5.59 -13.12 -9.60
CA ALA A 191 4.30 -13.21 -10.29
C ALA A 191 3.70 -14.62 -10.22
N SER A 192 4.53 -15.67 -10.32
CA SER A 192 4.08 -17.05 -10.16
C SER A 192 3.55 -17.32 -8.74
N ALA A 193 4.28 -16.84 -7.72
CA ALA A 193 3.86 -16.99 -6.32
C ALA A 193 2.54 -16.26 -6.03
N ILE A 194 2.39 -15.04 -6.53
CA ILE A 194 1.17 -14.23 -6.37
C ILE A 194 -0.02 -14.86 -7.12
N ARG A 195 0.18 -15.36 -8.35
CA ARG A 195 -0.88 -16.02 -9.13
C ARG A 195 -1.45 -17.28 -8.48
N LYS A 196 -0.66 -18.00 -7.67
CA LYS A 196 -1.13 -19.18 -6.92
C LYS A 196 -2.17 -18.84 -5.85
N VAL A 197 -2.11 -17.64 -5.29
CA VAL A 197 -3.00 -17.20 -4.20
C VAL A 197 -4.05 -16.19 -4.63
N ALA A 198 -3.84 -15.52 -5.75
CA ALA A 198 -4.83 -14.63 -6.32
C ALA A 198 -6.08 -15.42 -6.77
N PRO A 199 -7.29 -14.85 -6.59
CA PRO A 199 -8.51 -15.51 -7.04
C PRO A 199 -8.49 -15.75 -8.55
N SER A 200 -9.00 -16.90 -8.98
CA SER A 200 -9.11 -17.21 -10.42
C SER A 200 -9.82 -16.10 -11.19
N PRO A 201 -9.45 -15.87 -12.46
CA PRO A 201 -10.16 -14.92 -13.32
C PRO A 201 -11.66 -15.19 -13.32
N LEU A 202 -12.46 -14.12 -13.27
CA LEU A 202 -13.90 -14.26 -13.42
C LEU A 202 -14.17 -14.86 -14.79
N LYS A 203 -14.84 -16.02 -14.86
CA LYS A 203 -15.33 -16.57 -16.13
C LYS A 203 -16.20 -15.49 -16.78
N ARG A 204 -15.81 -15.00 -17.96
CA ARG A 204 -16.68 -14.13 -18.75
C ARG A 204 -18.01 -14.87 -18.90
N ARG A 205 -19.10 -14.36 -18.31
CA ARG A 205 -20.44 -14.80 -18.67
C ARG A 205 -20.54 -14.56 -20.18
N ARG A 206 -20.60 -15.65 -20.95
CA ARG A 206 -21.04 -15.57 -22.36
C ARG A 206 -22.39 -14.88 -22.27
N ARG A 207 -22.50 -13.65 -22.80
CA ARG A 207 -23.82 -13.12 -23.12
C ARG A 207 -24.42 -14.12 -24.07
N LEU A 208 -25.50 -14.75 -23.66
CA LEU A 208 -26.46 -15.38 -24.54
C LEU A 208 -27.07 -14.19 -25.33
N ALA A 209 -26.39 -13.80 -26.40
CA ALA A 209 -27.00 -13.06 -27.47
C ALA A 209 -27.45 -14.11 -28.49
N ASP A 210 -28.68 -13.95 -28.89
CA ASP A 210 -29.36 -14.57 -30.04
C ASP A 210 -29.99 -15.96 -29.79
N ARG A 211 -31.21 -15.91 -29.35
CA ARG A 211 -32.32 -16.64 -30.01
C ARG A 211 -33.49 -15.71 -30.17
#